data_d49f2e4762c8ae78b48c0c10d7045240
#
_entry.id   d49f2e4762c8ae78b48c0c10d7045240
#
_cell.length_a   1.000
_cell.length_b   1.000
_cell.length_c   1.000
_cell.angle_alpha   90.00
_cell.angle_beta   90.00
_cell.angle_gamma   90.00
#
_symmetry.space_group_name_H-M   'P 1'
#
loop_
_entity.id
_entity.type
_entity.pdbx_description
1 polymer ?
#
loop_
_entity_poly.entity_id
_entity_poly.type
_entity_poly.pdbx_seq_one_letter_code
_entity_poly.pdbx_strand_id
1 'polypeptide(L)'
;MPFDTKRRDFLTLLGGGVAWPIAARAQPVNGVRRGGVLMNGSAGDPDASPGVRAFQEGLEKLGQSSQIDYRWGAGEADATTAAAEELLSLEPDVIVADGRRALEALRHAALRMPVVFMEIDQPVFYGFVESLTYPGGNMTGFTGLEPTVGAKWLELLKGIAPRVTRIAVIFNPRTAPGAVLFSLSA
;
A
#
# COMPACT_ATOMS: atom_id res chain seq x y z
N MET A 1 -24.98 56.58 30.98
CA MET A 1 -25.52 55.25 30.63
C MET A 1 -24.35 54.34 30.34
N PRO A 2 -24.12 53.29 31.12
CA PRO A 2 -22.94 52.45 30.98
C PRO A 2 -23.34 51.13 30.27
N PHE A 3 -23.01 51.03 29.01
CA PHE A 3 -23.25 49.78 28.23
C PHE A 3 -21.99 49.12 27.67
N ASP A 4 -20.80 49.51 28.13
CA ASP A 4 -19.55 49.08 27.49
C ASP A 4 -18.79 47.97 28.24
N THR A 5 -19.20 47.62 29.46
CA THR A 5 -18.49 46.63 30.30
C THR A 5 -18.85 45.18 29.93
N LYS A 6 -20.08 44.96 29.50
CA LYS A 6 -20.56 43.59 29.21
C LYS A 6 -20.01 42.97 27.91
N ARG A 7 -19.61 43.79 26.96
CA ARG A 7 -19.02 43.29 25.69
C ARG A 7 -17.58 42.82 25.85
N ARG A 8 -16.82 43.53 26.71
CA ARG A 8 -15.43 43.13 26.99
C ARG A 8 -15.35 41.84 27.79
N ASP A 9 -16.24 41.66 28.77
CA ASP A 9 -16.29 40.44 29.59
C ASP A 9 -16.76 39.23 28.78
N PHE A 10 -17.62 39.42 27.78
CA PHE A 10 -18.05 38.35 26.87
C PHE A 10 -16.93 37.93 25.91
N LEU A 11 -16.10 38.84 25.43
CA LEU A 11 -14.97 38.55 24.56
C LEU A 11 -13.80 37.89 25.31
N THR A 12 -13.61 38.19 26.59
CA THR A 12 -12.62 37.52 27.44
C THR A 12 -13.05 36.11 27.83
N LEU A 13 -14.34 35.82 27.98
CA LEU A 13 -14.87 34.48 28.22
C LEU A 13 -14.83 33.60 26.99
N LEU A 14 -14.98 34.15 25.79
CA LEU A 14 -14.85 33.43 24.52
C LEU A 14 -13.38 33.17 24.10
N GLY A 15 -12.47 34.08 24.47
CA GLY A 15 -11.04 33.93 24.16
C GLY A 15 -10.27 32.98 25.09
N GLY A 16 -10.78 32.73 26.30
CA GLY A 16 -10.13 31.85 27.29
C GLY A 16 -10.49 30.38 27.21
N GLY A 17 -11.51 30.02 26.45
CA GLY A 17 -12.07 28.65 26.47
C GLY A 17 -11.63 27.70 25.35
N VAL A 18 -10.88 28.15 24.35
CA VAL A 18 -10.61 27.34 23.14
C VAL A 18 -9.13 27.22 22.79
N ALA A 19 -8.25 27.57 23.71
CA ALA A 19 -6.86 27.14 23.62
C ALA A 19 -6.66 25.81 24.38
N TRP A 20 -7.53 24.82 24.13
CA TRP A 20 -7.10 23.46 24.38
C TRP A 20 -5.97 23.22 23.38
N PRO A 21 -4.72 23.02 23.81
CA PRO A 21 -3.71 22.58 22.89
C PRO A 21 -4.22 21.23 22.40
N ILE A 22 -4.64 21.17 21.15
CA ILE A 22 -4.57 19.96 20.37
C ILE A 22 -3.07 19.74 20.23
N ALA A 23 -2.43 19.38 21.33
CA ALA A 23 -1.22 18.62 21.27
C ALA A 23 -1.66 17.34 20.59
N ALA A 24 -1.59 17.32 19.26
CA ALA A 24 -1.39 16.10 18.53
C ALA A 24 -0.19 15.47 19.24
N ARG A 25 -0.48 14.64 20.23
CA ARG A 25 0.50 13.75 20.82
C ARG A 25 0.87 12.79 19.69
N ALA A 26 1.80 13.21 18.85
CA ALA A 26 2.77 12.29 18.32
C ALA A 26 3.44 11.72 19.59
N GLN A 27 2.82 10.69 20.16
CA GLN A 27 3.46 9.94 21.22
C GLN A 27 4.74 9.41 20.56
N PRO A 28 5.93 9.73 21.07
CA PRO A 28 7.09 8.96 20.72
C PRO A 28 6.74 7.56 21.20
N VAL A 29 6.45 6.68 20.28
CA VAL A 29 6.26 5.27 20.58
C VAL A 29 7.65 4.77 20.94
N ASN A 30 8.00 4.84 22.23
CA ASN A 30 9.21 4.29 22.79
C ASN A 30 9.13 2.76 22.83
N GLY A 31 8.92 2.14 21.67
CA GLY A 31 8.91 0.71 21.49
C GLY A 31 9.45 0.35 20.12
N VAL A 32 10.19 -0.74 20.03
CA VAL A 32 10.54 -1.35 18.75
C VAL A 32 9.22 -1.71 18.06
N ARG A 33 8.92 -1.04 16.97
CA ARG A 33 7.76 -1.39 16.15
C ARG A 33 8.05 -2.67 15.42
N ARG A 34 7.08 -3.57 15.40
CA ARG A 34 7.17 -4.82 14.66
C ARG A 34 6.44 -4.69 13.35
N GLY A 35 7.18 -4.80 12.25
CA GLY A 35 6.61 -4.84 10.91
C GLY A 35 6.57 -6.25 10.37
N GLY A 36 5.52 -6.59 9.64
CA GLY A 36 5.45 -7.81 8.86
C GLY A 36 5.62 -7.50 7.37
N VAL A 37 6.28 -8.38 6.63
CA VAL A 37 6.36 -8.30 5.18
C VAL A 37 5.98 -9.64 4.59
N LEU A 38 4.88 -9.69 3.85
CA LEU A 38 4.41 -10.86 3.15
C LEU A 38 4.74 -10.75 1.67
N MET A 39 5.72 -11.53 1.23
CA MET A 39 6.22 -11.54 -0.14
C MET A 39 5.52 -12.62 -0.97
N ASN A 40 5.14 -12.28 -2.20
CA ASN A 40 4.54 -13.23 -3.14
C ASN A 40 5.56 -14.24 -3.71
N GLY A 41 6.82 -13.86 -3.83
CA GLY A 41 7.90 -14.69 -4.36
C GLY A 41 8.42 -15.74 -3.38
N SER A 42 9.56 -16.34 -3.71
CA SER A 42 10.28 -17.30 -2.88
C SER A 42 11.43 -16.64 -2.13
N ALA A 43 11.76 -17.15 -0.95
CA ALA A 43 12.95 -16.75 -0.24
C ALA A 43 14.21 -17.08 -1.09
N GLY A 44 15.03 -16.08 -1.32
CA GLY A 44 16.22 -16.24 -2.17
C GLY A 44 15.98 -15.97 -3.66
N ASP A 45 14.79 -15.51 -4.05
CA ASP A 45 14.54 -15.00 -5.40
C ASP A 45 15.44 -13.79 -5.66
N PRO A 46 16.32 -13.85 -6.68
CA PRO A 46 17.22 -12.74 -7.00
C PRO A 46 16.47 -11.46 -7.38
N ASP A 47 15.28 -11.58 -7.96
CA ASP A 47 14.48 -10.44 -8.38
C ASP A 47 13.78 -9.74 -7.19
N ALA A 48 13.50 -10.46 -6.10
CA ALA A 48 12.95 -9.88 -4.88
C ALA A 48 14.00 -9.16 -4.01
N SER A 49 15.26 -9.57 -4.07
CA SER A 49 16.34 -9.07 -3.22
C SER A 49 16.60 -7.55 -3.32
N PRO A 50 16.57 -6.91 -4.51
CA PRO A 50 16.76 -5.47 -4.64
C PRO A 50 15.65 -4.67 -3.95
N GLY A 51 14.39 -5.08 -4.08
CA GLY A 51 13.24 -4.42 -3.45
C GLY A 51 13.29 -4.50 -1.93
N VAL A 52 13.58 -5.67 -1.38
CA VAL A 52 13.74 -5.88 0.07
C VAL A 52 14.86 -5.01 0.62
N ARG A 53 16.00 -4.95 -0.06
CA ARG A 53 17.14 -4.11 0.34
C ARG A 53 16.78 -2.63 0.32
N ALA A 54 16.16 -2.15 -0.76
CA ALA A 54 15.74 -0.76 -0.89
C ALA A 54 14.74 -0.36 0.21
N PHE A 55 13.83 -1.26 0.57
CA PHE A 55 12.88 -1.06 1.66
C PHE A 55 13.61 -0.93 3.01
N GLN A 56 14.55 -1.83 3.31
CA GLN A 56 15.35 -1.78 4.54
C GLN A 56 16.18 -0.50 4.63
N GLU A 57 16.91 -0.15 3.56
CA GLU A 57 17.68 1.10 3.49
C GLU A 57 16.78 2.34 3.65
N GLY A 58 15.56 2.31 3.12
CA GLY A 58 14.58 3.38 3.29
C GLY A 58 14.17 3.57 4.75
N LEU A 59 13.89 2.49 5.47
CA LEU A 59 13.55 2.53 6.90
C LEU A 59 14.71 3.05 7.75
N GLU A 60 15.94 2.60 7.47
CA GLU A 60 17.13 3.05 8.17
C GLU A 60 17.37 4.56 7.97
N LYS A 61 17.23 5.06 6.74
CA LYS A 61 17.35 6.50 6.42
C LYS A 61 16.32 7.35 7.14
N LEU A 62 15.14 6.80 7.42
CA LEU A 62 14.09 7.45 8.19
C LEU A 62 14.29 7.34 9.71
N GLY A 63 15.37 6.70 10.15
CA GLY A 63 15.66 6.50 11.58
C GLY A 63 14.66 5.58 12.28
N GLN A 64 13.97 4.72 11.51
CA GLN A 64 13.00 3.78 12.05
C GLN A 64 13.70 2.48 12.44
N SER A 65 13.96 2.31 13.74
CA SER A 65 14.39 1.02 14.30
C SER A 65 13.14 0.13 14.42
N SER A 66 12.93 -0.75 13.45
CA SER A 66 11.81 -1.67 13.43
C SER A 66 12.33 -3.10 13.32
N GLN A 67 11.71 -4.01 14.06
CA GLN A 67 11.89 -5.44 13.81
C GLN A 67 11.00 -5.82 12.63
N ILE A 68 11.58 -6.32 11.55
CA ILE A 68 10.86 -6.72 10.35
C ILE A 68 10.90 -8.24 10.20
N ASP A 69 9.74 -8.86 10.20
CA ASP A 69 9.56 -10.28 9.96
C ASP A 69 9.09 -10.53 8.53
N TYR A 70 9.85 -11.28 7.77
CA TYR A 70 9.53 -11.64 6.39
C TYR A 70 8.91 -13.03 6.32
N ARG A 71 7.86 -13.18 5.47
CA ARG A 71 7.28 -14.46 5.08
C ARG A 71 7.11 -14.49 3.57
N TRP A 72 7.25 -15.68 2.99
CA TRP A 72 7.30 -15.88 1.55
C TRP A 72 6.25 -16.88 1.12
N GLY A 73 5.40 -16.49 0.17
CA GLY A 73 4.31 -17.32 -0.35
C GLY A 73 4.70 -18.24 -1.50
N ALA A 74 5.95 -18.18 -1.98
CA ALA A 74 6.48 -19.00 -3.08
C ALA A 74 5.62 -18.99 -4.37
N GLY A 75 4.81 -17.96 -4.57
CA GLY A 75 3.92 -17.86 -5.73
C GLY A 75 2.69 -18.76 -5.69
N GLU A 76 2.48 -19.53 -4.62
CA GLU A 76 1.37 -20.49 -4.46
C GLU A 76 0.36 -19.96 -3.41
N ALA A 77 -0.95 -20.19 -3.67
CA ALA A 77 -2.02 -19.62 -2.84
C ALA A 77 -2.00 -20.20 -1.41
N ASP A 78 -1.87 -21.52 -1.27
CA ASP A 78 -1.89 -22.17 0.04
C ASP A 78 -0.67 -21.79 0.87
N ALA A 79 0.52 -21.74 0.24
CA ALA A 79 1.75 -21.30 0.91
C ALA A 79 1.66 -19.83 1.33
N THR A 80 1.05 -18.97 0.51
CA THR A 80 0.85 -17.56 0.85
C THR A 80 -0.12 -17.40 2.02
N THR A 81 -1.17 -18.22 2.08
CA THR A 81 -2.14 -18.22 3.19
C THR A 81 -1.46 -18.65 4.49
N ALA A 82 -0.72 -19.76 4.47
CA ALA A 82 0.02 -20.21 5.64
C ALA A 82 1.06 -19.18 6.11
N ALA A 83 1.79 -18.57 5.18
CA ALA A 83 2.74 -17.50 5.46
C ALA A 83 2.06 -16.26 6.09
N ALA A 84 0.86 -15.91 5.64
CA ALA A 84 0.06 -14.84 6.22
C ALA A 84 -0.36 -15.15 7.66
N GLU A 85 -0.84 -16.38 7.93
CA GLU A 85 -1.22 -16.83 9.28
C GLU A 85 -0.03 -16.81 10.24
N GLU A 86 1.12 -17.32 9.80
CA GLU A 86 2.35 -17.24 10.61
C GLU A 86 2.72 -15.79 10.92
N LEU A 87 2.64 -14.88 9.93
CA LEU A 87 2.99 -13.48 10.10
C LEU A 87 2.05 -12.80 11.10
N LEU A 88 0.75 -13.06 10.99
CA LEU A 88 -0.28 -12.53 11.89
C LEU A 88 -0.11 -13.02 13.32
N SER A 89 0.34 -14.27 13.51
CA SER A 89 0.60 -14.83 14.86
C SER A 89 1.72 -14.10 15.61
N LEU A 90 2.55 -13.34 14.91
CA LEU A 90 3.60 -12.52 15.49
C LEU A 90 3.10 -11.14 15.98
N GLU A 91 1.82 -10.85 15.79
CA GLU A 91 1.15 -9.60 16.19
C GLU A 91 1.91 -8.33 15.72
N PRO A 92 2.22 -8.19 14.40
CA PRO A 92 2.89 -6.99 13.92
C PRO A 92 1.98 -5.76 14.01
N ASP A 93 2.58 -4.57 14.14
CA ASP A 93 1.86 -3.28 14.16
C ASP A 93 1.36 -2.89 12.77
N VAL A 94 2.04 -3.36 11.71
CA VAL A 94 1.73 -3.09 10.30
C VAL A 94 2.25 -4.22 9.43
N ILE A 95 1.54 -4.52 8.34
CA ILE A 95 1.99 -5.49 7.34
C ILE A 95 2.18 -4.80 5.99
N VAL A 96 3.28 -5.11 5.33
CA VAL A 96 3.50 -4.82 3.92
C VAL A 96 3.16 -6.07 3.11
N ALA A 97 2.27 -5.94 2.12
CA ALA A 97 1.83 -7.02 1.25
C ALA A 97 2.36 -6.81 -0.17
N ASP A 98 3.20 -7.72 -0.63
CA ASP A 98 3.76 -7.69 -1.98
C ASP A 98 2.94 -8.55 -2.93
N GLY A 99 2.30 -7.88 -3.90
CA GLY A 99 1.48 -8.54 -4.90
C GLY A 99 0.07 -8.94 -4.44
N ARG A 100 -0.77 -9.25 -5.42
CA ARG A 100 -2.21 -9.50 -5.21
C ARG A 100 -2.51 -10.69 -4.30
N ARG A 101 -1.75 -11.80 -4.42
CA ARG A 101 -1.99 -12.99 -3.58
C ARG A 101 -1.74 -12.74 -2.10
N ALA A 102 -0.68 -11.99 -1.79
CA ALA A 102 -0.39 -11.60 -0.41
C ALA A 102 -1.55 -10.76 0.16
N LEU A 103 -2.07 -9.82 -0.63
CA LEU A 103 -3.18 -8.98 -0.20
C LEU A 103 -4.49 -9.76 -0.06
N GLU A 104 -4.77 -10.72 -0.96
CA GLU A 104 -5.92 -11.62 -0.85
C GLU A 104 -5.86 -12.48 0.43
N ALA A 105 -4.69 -13.04 0.76
CA ALA A 105 -4.51 -13.83 1.98
C ALA A 105 -4.75 -12.99 3.26
N LEU A 106 -4.40 -11.71 3.25
CA LEU A 106 -4.59 -10.80 4.38
C LEU A 106 -6.01 -10.20 4.46
N ARG A 107 -6.78 -10.24 3.38
CA ARG A 107 -8.07 -9.53 3.26
C ARG A 107 -9.05 -9.82 4.39
N HIS A 108 -9.14 -11.06 4.80
CA HIS A 108 -10.07 -11.51 5.84
C HIS A 108 -9.42 -11.69 7.20
N ALA A 109 -8.13 -11.93 7.23
CA ALA A 109 -7.38 -12.21 8.45
C ALA A 109 -6.90 -10.93 9.16
N ALA A 110 -6.57 -9.88 8.41
CA ALA A 110 -6.01 -8.64 8.93
C ALA A 110 -7.03 -7.49 9.01
N LEU A 111 -8.28 -7.75 9.41
CA LEU A 111 -9.39 -6.78 9.37
C LEU A 111 -9.16 -5.48 10.15
N ARG A 112 -8.29 -5.47 11.15
CA ARG A 112 -8.01 -4.30 12.00
C ARG A 112 -6.57 -3.82 11.95
N MET A 113 -5.71 -4.57 11.28
CA MET A 113 -4.29 -4.26 11.18
C MET A 113 -4.05 -3.39 9.95
N PRO A 114 -3.25 -2.33 10.05
CA PRO A 114 -2.85 -1.56 8.88
C PRO A 114 -2.07 -2.43 7.89
N VAL A 115 -2.51 -2.43 6.63
CA VAL A 115 -1.84 -3.14 5.53
C VAL A 115 -1.43 -2.14 4.46
N VAL A 116 -0.15 -2.14 4.12
CA VAL A 116 0.40 -1.35 3.01
C VAL A 116 0.72 -2.31 1.86
N PHE A 117 0.00 -2.20 0.77
CA PHE A 117 0.24 -3.05 -0.39
C PHE A 117 1.21 -2.41 -1.39
N MET A 118 1.94 -3.26 -2.09
CA MET A 118 2.84 -2.89 -3.19
C MET A 118 2.54 -3.75 -4.41
N GLU A 119 2.79 -3.20 -5.59
CA GLU A 119 2.67 -3.91 -6.89
C GLU A 119 1.30 -4.55 -7.14
N ILE A 120 0.24 -3.88 -6.70
CA ILE A 120 -1.14 -4.30 -6.99
C ILE A 120 -1.68 -3.53 -8.18
N ASP A 121 -2.00 -4.25 -9.24
CA ASP A 121 -2.73 -3.67 -10.36
C ASP A 121 -4.22 -3.59 -10.00
N GLN A 122 -4.85 -2.45 -10.28
CA GLN A 122 -6.29 -2.23 -10.13
C GLN A 122 -6.89 -2.60 -8.75
N PRO A 123 -6.38 -2.07 -7.62
CA PRO A 123 -6.86 -2.43 -6.28
C PRO A 123 -8.34 -2.07 -6.06
N VAL A 124 -8.87 -1.07 -6.77
CA VAL A 124 -10.30 -0.70 -6.73
C VAL A 124 -11.16 -1.76 -7.42
N PHE A 125 -10.73 -2.26 -8.58
CA PHE A 125 -11.44 -3.30 -9.32
C PHE A 125 -11.58 -4.60 -8.52
N TYR A 126 -10.52 -4.98 -7.80
CA TYR A 126 -10.53 -6.16 -6.92
C TYR A 126 -11.20 -5.90 -5.56
N GLY A 127 -11.65 -4.67 -5.29
CA GLY A 127 -12.34 -4.30 -4.06
C GLY A 127 -11.45 -4.32 -2.82
N PHE A 128 -10.17 -4.07 -2.97
CA PHE A 128 -9.25 -3.91 -1.83
C PHE A 128 -9.35 -2.51 -1.22
N VAL A 129 -9.63 -1.50 -2.04
CA VAL A 129 -9.84 -0.12 -1.64
C VAL A 129 -11.05 0.47 -2.36
N GLU A 130 -11.68 1.48 -1.78
CA GLU A 130 -12.83 2.16 -2.37
C GLU A 130 -12.41 3.01 -3.58
N SER A 131 -11.32 3.73 -3.45
CA SER A 131 -10.69 4.50 -4.52
C SER A 131 -9.20 4.67 -4.28
N LEU A 132 -8.43 5.13 -5.30
CA LEU A 132 -7.00 5.38 -5.14
C LEU A 132 -6.71 6.61 -4.26
N THR A 133 -7.61 7.59 -4.24
CA THR A 133 -7.45 8.81 -3.44
C THR A 133 -8.04 8.68 -2.03
N TYR A 134 -8.97 7.76 -1.84
CA TYR A 134 -9.62 7.48 -0.56
C TYR A 134 -9.80 5.96 -0.42
N PRO A 135 -8.84 5.26 0.17
CA PRO A 135 -8.87 3.79 0.30
C PRO A 135 -10.04 3.25 1.12
N GLY A 136 -10.55 4.00 2.11
CA GLY A 136 -11.79 3.70 2.85
C GLY A 136 -11.66 2.68 3.98
N GLY A 137 -10.57 1.92 4.06
CA GLY A 137 -10.40 0.85 5.07
C GLY A 137 -9.02 0.85 5.73
N ASN A 138 -8.59 -0.33 6.16
CA ASN A 138 -7.27 -0.54 6.77
C ASN A 138 -6.16 -0.85 5.75
N MET A 139 -6.50 -0.86 4.46
CA MET A 139 -5.56 -1.14 3.37
C MET A 139 -5.26 0.13 2.59
N THR A 140 -3.98 0.41 2.36
CA THR A 140 -3.48 1.48 1.50
C THR A 140 -2.21 1.02 0.81
N GLY A 141 -1.73 1.73 -0.20
CA GLY A 141 -0.47 1.32 -0.83
C GLY A 141 -0.21 1.94 -2.18
N PHE A 142 0.62 1.24 -2.95
CA PHE A 142 1.12 1.69 -4.23
C PHE A 142 0.69 0.70 -5.31
N THR A 143 0.11 1.24 -6.38
CA THR A 143 -0.27 0.46 -7.55
C THR A 143 0.96 0.16 -8.41
N GLY A 144 0.92 -0.97 -9.12
CA GLY A 144 1.87 -1.29 -10.16
C GLY A 144 1.55 -0.56 -11.47
N LEU A 145 1.32 -1.31 -12.54
CA LEU A 145 0.99 -0.74 -13.84
C LEU A 145 -0.51 -0.46 -13.96
N GLU A 146 -0.84 0.74 -14.43
CA GLU A 146 -2.21 1.08 -14.81
C GLU A 146 -2.53 0.53 -16.22
N PRO A 147 -3.75 0.00 -16.47
CA PRO A 147 -4.13 -0.55 -17.77
C PRO A 147 -3.96 0.42 -18.94
N THR A 148 -4.16 1.72 -18.69
CA THR A 148 -4.00 2.79 -19.68
C THR A 148 -2.58 2.90 -20.24
N VAL A 149 -1.58 2.37 -19.53
CA VAL A 149 -0.18 2.36 -20.00
C VAL A 149 -0.01 1.46 -21.22
N GLY A 150 -0.80 0.39 -21.36
CA GLY A 150 -0.78 -0.48 -22.56
C GLY A 150 -1.15 0.26 -23.84
N ALA A 151 -2.19 1.08 -23.80
CA ALA A 151 -2.57 1.93 -24.94
C ALA A 151 -1.45 2.92 -25.31
N LYS A 152 -0.79 3.52 -24.32
CA LYS A 152 0.37 4.39 -24.55
C LYS A 152 1.55 3.68 -25.21
N TRP A 153 1.83 2.45 -24.82
CA TRP A 153 2.88 1.66 -25.48
C TRP A 153 2.55 1.41 -26.95
N LEU A 154 1.28 1.13 -27.26
CA LEU A 154 0.85 0.96 -28.65
C LEU A 154 0.96 2.25 -29.45
N GLU A 155 0.59 3.39 -28.88
CA GLU A 155 0.77 4.71 -29.52
C GLU A 155 2.25 5.00 -29.82
N LEU A 156 3.12 4.77 -28.82
CA LEU A 156 4.57 4.95 -29.00
C LEU A 156 5.12 4.02 -30.08
N LEU A 157 4.72 2.74 -30.07
CA LEU A 157 5.15 1.77 -31.06
C LEU A 157 4.71 2.18 -32.47
N LYS A 158 3.47 2.67 -32.65
CA LYS A 158 2.98 3.22 -33.91
C LYS A 158 3.77 4.46 -34.35
N GLY A 159 4.17 5.30 -33.40
CA GLY A 159 5.02 6.47 -33.70
C GLY A 159 6.40 6.08 -34.22
N ILE A 160 7.01 5.05 -33.67
CA ILE A 160 8.35 4.56 -34.04
C ILE A 160 8.27 3.69 -35.32
N ALA A 161 7.22 2.88 -35.46
CA ALA A 161 7.04 1.91 -36.52
C ALA A 161 5.65 2.01 -37.18
N PRO A 162 5.34 3.09 -37.91
CA PRO A 162 3.99 3.37 -38.44
C PRO A 162 3.47 2.32 -39.42
N ARG A 163 4.35 1.50 -40.00
CA ARG A 163 3.96 0.42 -40.96
C ARG A 163 3.55 -0.87 -40.23
N VAL A 164 3.72 -0.97 -38.94
CA VAL A 164 3.32 -2.17 -38.18
C VAL A 164 1.81 -2.19 -38.02
N THR A 165 1.18 -3.25 -38.53
CA THR A 165 -0.27 -3.46 -38.47
C THR A 165 -0.69 -4.59 -37.54
N ARG A 166 0.27 -5.41 -37.08
CA ARG A 166 0.03 -6.54 -36.21
C ARG A 166 1.06 -6.56 -35.08
N ILE A 167 0.57 -6.65 -33.84
CA ILE A 167 1.37 -6.67 -32.63
C ILE A 167 0.98 -7.91 -31.84
N ALA A 168 1.96 -8.63 -31.33
CA ALA A 168 1.75 -9.76 -30.41
C ALA A 168 2.19 -9.35 -29.02
N VAL A 169 1.37 -9.67 -28.01
CA VAL A 169 1.69 -9.51 -26.59
C VAL A 169 1.95 -10.88 -26.02
N ILE A 170 3.11 -11.06 -25.40
CA ILE A 170 3.49 -12.29 -24.73
C ILE A 170 3.51 -12.03 -23.23
N PHE A 171 2.77 -12.80 -22.47
CA PHE A 171 2.75 -12.70 -21.01
C PHE A 171 2.45 -14.05 -20.37
N ASN A 172 2.83 -14.21 -19.11
CA ASN A 172 2.48 -15.39 -18.33
C ASN A 172 1.21 -15.07 -17.50
N PRO A 173 0.05 -15.71 -17.75
CA PRO A 173 -1.20 -15.40 -17.04
C PRO A 173 -1.15 -15.72 -15.54
N ARG A 174 -0.22 -16.55 -15.08
CA ARG A 174 -0.06 -16.88 -13.66
C ARG A 174 0.69 -15.80 -12.90
N THR A 175 1.66 -15.14 -13.52
CA THR A 175 2.49 -14.10 -12.90
C THR A 175 2.04 -12.68 -13.24
N ALA A 176 1.37 -12.51 -14.38
CA ALA A 176 0.85 -11.22 -14.84
C ALA A 176 -0.63 -11.32 -15.28
N PRO A 177 -1.57 -11.69 -14.41
CA PRO A 177 -2.97 -11.85 -14.77
C PRO A 177 -3.63 -10.55 -15.27
N GLY A 178 -3.16 -9.40 -14.79
CA GLY A 178 -3.60 -8.08 -15.24
C GLY A 178 -3.25 -7.76 -16.70
N ALA A 179 -2.26 -8.48 -17.29
CA ALA A 179 -1.87 -8.26 -18.69
C ALA A 179 -2.99 -8.57 -19.70
N VAL A 180 -3.96 -9.40 -19.34
CA VAL A 180 -5.17 -9.66 -20.17
C VAL A 180 -5.94 -8.36 -20.40
N LEU A 181 -5.99 -7.48 -19.42
CA LEU A 181 -6.72 -6.22 -19.49
C LEU A 181 -6.05 -5.21 -20.44
N PHE A 182 -4.73 -5.27 -20.60
CA PHE A 182 -4.02 -4.47 -21.62
C PHE A 182 -4.42 -4.86 -23.05
N SER A 183 -4.77 -6.12 -23.29
CA SER A 183 -5.19 -6.60 -24.60
C SER A 183 -6.64 -6.24 -24.96
N LEU A 184 -7.48 -5.93 -23.96
CA LEU A 184 -8.89 -5.57 -24.15
C LEU A 184 -9.13 -4.07 -24.28
N SER A 185 -8.17 -3.24 -23.89
CA SER A 185 -8.25 -1.77 -23.93
C SER A 185 -7.52 -1.15 -25.12
N ALA A 186 -6.99 -1.94 -26.04
CA ALA A 186 -6.34 -1.53 -27.28
C ALA A 186 -7.23 -1.74 -28.50
#